data_a2f427320671ff439debfbf11d22ff88
#
_entry.id   a2f427320671ff439debfbf11d22ff88
#
_cell.length_a   1.000
_cell.length_b   1.000
_cell.length_c   1.000
_cell.angle_alpha   90.00
_cell.angle_beta   90.00
_cell.angle_gamma   90.00
#
_symmetry.space_group_name_H-M   'P 1'
#
loop_
_entity.id
_entity.type
_entity.pdbx_description
1 polymer ?
#
loop_
_entity_poly.entity_id
_entity_poly.type
_entity_poly.pdbx_seq_one_letter_code
_entity_poly.pdbx_strand_id
1 'polypeptide(L)'
;TFYSTNIMPQDPDFNSGSWGDLEDLTLKYISYPDTLYNVTGTYGVQGYTTDKGGNRVAIPQYCWKVLLRTKSGRTGKRIDQITDASQLASIGYWAENSSTTTGNIKQYITSVADIEEKTGYKFFTMLDEAIAADVKAQNNPSDWGIN
;
A
#
# COMPACT_ATOMS: atom_id res chain seq x y z
N THR A 1 16.70 8.91 -2.00
CA THR A 1 17.42 8.37 -3.15
C THR A 1 16.56 7.35 -3.88
N PHE A 2 16.33 7.59 -5.14
CA PHE A 2 15.57 6.67 -5.98
C PHE A 2 16.54 5.73 -6.69
N TYR A 3 16.28 4.43 -6.55
CA TYR A 3 16.94 3.42 -7.38
C TYR A 3 16.05 3.14 -8.59
N SER A 4 16.65 2.88 -9.74
CA SER A 4 15.90 2.60 -10.97
C SER A 4 14.95 1.39 -10.83
N THR A 5 15.27 0.46 -9.94
CA THR A 5 14.42 -0.71 -9.64
C THR A 5 13.13 -0.35 -8.89
N ASN A 6 13.08 0.83 -8.27
CA ASN A 6 11.91 1.31 -7.52
C ASN A 6 11.00 2.23 -8.34
N ILE A 7 11.39 2.49 -9.59
CA ILE A 7 10.62 3.36 -10.49
C ILE A 7 9.70 2.46 -11.31
N MET A 8 8.40 2.70 -11.19
CA MET A 8 7.39 2.06 -12.04
C MET A 8 6.76 3.10 -12.95
N PRO A 9 6.61 2.80 -14.26
CA PRO A 9 5.93 3.71 -15.17
C PRO A 9 4.47 3.86 -14.79
N GLN A 10 4.07 5.07 -14.41
CA GLN A 10 2.70 5.40 -14.05
C GLN A 10 2.12 6.41 -15.02
N ASP A 11 0.82 6.32 -15.25
CA ASP A 11 0.08 7.37 -15.95
C ASP A 11 0.24 8.69 -15.18
N PRO A 12 0.54 9.81 -15.83
CA PRO A 12 0.78 11.08 -15.14
C PRO A 12 -0.42 11.56 -14.31
N ASP A 13 -1.64 11.39 -14.80
CA ASP A 13 -2.85 11.83 -14.09
C ASP A 13 -3.10 10.96 -12.86
N PHE A 14 -2.83 9.66 -12.97
CA PHE A 14 -2.90 8.74 -11.84
C PHE A 14 -1.82 9.08 -10.80
N ASN A 15 -0.58 9.29 -11.24
CA ASN A 15 0.55 9.56 -10.36
C ASN A 15 0.39 10.86 -9.55
N SER A 16 -0.08 11.91 -10.20
CA SER A 16 -0.31 13.22 -9.54
C SER A 16 -1.67 13.29 -8.81
N GLY A 17 -2.60 12.41 -9.13
CA GLY A 17 -3.94 12.34 -8.54
C GLY A 17 -4.01 11.41 -7.36
N SER A 18 -4.83 10.35 -7.46
CA SER A 18 -5.14 9.46 -6.34
C SER A 18 -3.92 8.73 -5.77
N TRP A 19 -2.92 8.41 -6.59
CA TRP A 19 -1.68 7.80 -6.08
C TRP A 19 -0.86 8.80 -5.26
N GLY A 20 -0.76 10.05 -5.73
CA GLY A 20 -0.10 11.13 -4.98
C GLY A 20 -0.78 11.40 -3.65
N ASP A 21 -2.11 11.41 -3.62
CA ASP A 21 -2.90 11.57 -2.39
C ASP A 21 -2.61 10.44 -1.39
N LEU A 22 -2.44 9.22 -1.88
CA LEU A 22 -2.09 8.08 -1.05
C LEU A 22 -0.66 8.19 -0.49
N GLU A 23 0.28 8.68 -1.29
CA GLU A 23 1.65 8.93 -0.83
C GLU A 23 1.66 10.00 0.28
N ASP A 24 0.90 11.08 0.12
CA ASP A 24 0.77 12.13 1.13
C ASP A 24 0.15 11.58 2.41
N LEU A 25 -0.87 10.74 2.30
CA LEU A 25 -1.46 10.06 3.45
C LEU A 25 -0.42 9.20 4.18
N THR A 26 0.39 8.46 3.45
CA THR A 26 1.45 7.62 4.01
C THR A 26 2.46 8.46 4.79
N LEU A 27 2.90 9.60 4.23
CA LEU A 27 3.83 10.52 4.89
C LEU A 27 3.27 11.05 6.22
N LYS A 28 1.98 11.28 6.30
CA LYS A 28 1.31 11.74 7.52
C LYS A 28 1.49 10.78 8.69
N TYR A 29 1.59 9.49 8.42
CA TYR A 29 1.70 8.46 9.45
C TYR A 29 3.13 7.99 9.73
N ILE A 30 4.15 8.54 9.09
CA ILE A 30 5.55 8.11 9.25
C ILE A 30 6.05 8.30 10.69
N SER A 31 5.68 9.38 11.35
CA SER A 31 6.17 9.72 12.69
C SER A 31 5.20 9.40 13.82
N TYR A 32 4.00 8.98 13.48
CA TYR A 32 2.94 8.75 14.46
C TYR A 32 3.08 7.43 15.23
N PRO A 33 3.22 6.29 14.57
CA PRO A 33 3.35 5.00 15.24
C PRO A 33 4.82 4.69 15.56
N ASP A 34 5.05 3.64 16.34
CA ASP A 34 6.38 3.08 16.55
C ASP A 34 6.98 2.60 15.23
N THR A 35 6.15 2.00 14.39
CA THR A 35 6.54 1.47 13.09
C THR A 35 5.40 1.64 12.11
N LEU A 36 5.72 2.10 10.92
CA LEU A 36 4.82 2.08 9.77
C LEU A 36 5.43 1.17 8.71
N TYR A 37 4.75 0.07 8.40
CA TYR A 37 5.08 -0.78 7.27
C TYR A 37 4.36 -0.27 6.03
N ASN A 38 5.12 -0.10 4.97
CA ASN A 38 4.62 0.36 3.68
C ASN A 38 5.23 -0.50 2.59
N VAL A 39 4.41 -1.32 1.94
CA VAL A 39 4.82 -2.13 0.81
C VAL A 39 4.06 -1.68 -0.41
N THR A 40 4.78 -1.38 -1.48
CA THR A 40 4.20 -0.94 -2.75
C THR A 40 4.60 -1.93 -3.84
N GLY A 41 3.68 -2.23 -4.72
CA GLY A 41 3.96 -3.13 -5.84
C GLY A 41 3.05 -2.88 -7.02
N THR A 42 3.22 -3.74 -8.00
CA THR A 42 2.48 -3.68 -9.26
C THR A 42 1.92 -5.04 -9.61
N TYR A 43 0.91 -5.06 -10.49
CA TYR A 43 0.32 -6.30 -10.99
C TYR A 43 -0.06 -6.13 -12.45
N GLY A 44 0.25 -7.16 -13.24
CA GLY A 44 -0.08 -7.17 -14.66
C GLY A 44 0.78 -6.24 -15.50
N VAL A 45 0.60 -6.31 -16.81
CA VAL A 45 1.31 -5.48 -17.78
C VAL A 45 0.28 -5.00 -18.80
N GLN A 46 0.20 -3.70 -19.03
CA GLN A 46 -0.66 -3.11 -20.06
C GLN A 46 0.10 -2.71 -21.33
N GLY A 47 1.42 -2.66 -21.25
CA GLY A 47 2.25 -2.26 -22.39
C GLY A 47 3.70 -2.11 -21.98
N TYR A 48 4.49 -1.51 -22.85
CA TYR A 48 5.91 -1.30 -22.63
C TYR A 48 6.32 0.10 -23.07
N THR A 49 7.33 0.62 -22.42
CA THR A 49 8.00 1.87 -22.80
C THR A 49 9.50 1.64 -22.82
N THR A 50 10.25 2.63 -23.27
CA THR A 50 11.71 2.56 -23.34
C THR A 50 12.28 3.61 -22.38
N ASP A 51 13.22 3.20 -21.53
CA ASP A 51 13.91 4.12 -20.64
C ASP A 51 14.99 4.92 -21.39
N LYS A 52 15.67 5.82 -20.67
CA LYS A 52 16.73 6.65 -21.23
C LYS A 52 17.94 5.84 -21.77
N GLY A 53 18.13 4.63 -21.23
CA GLY A 53 19.19 3.73 -21.67
C GLY A 53 18.80 2.84 -22.85
N GLY A 54 17.59 2.99 -23.38
CA GLY A 54 17.08 2.17 -24.48
C GLY A 54 16.54 0.81 -24.06
N ASN A 55 16.37 0.57 -22.74
CA ASN A 55 15.85 -0.69 -22.23
C ASN A 55 14.33 -0.69 -22.25
N ARG A 56 13.76 -1.83 -22.60
CA ARG A 56 12.32 -2.04 -22.59
C ARG A 56 11.83 -2.19 -21.14
N VAL A 57 10.86 -1.38 -20.74
CA VAL A 57 10.28 -1.39 -19.39
C VAL A 57 8.79 -1.67 -19.46
N ALA A 58 8.33 -2.63 -18.68
CA ALA A 58 6.91 -2.96 -18.59
C ALA A 58 6.13 -1.84 -17.90
N ILE A 59 4.98 -1.49 -18.46
CA ILE A 59 4.03 -0.56 -17.85
C ILE A 59 3.02 -1.40 -17.07
N PRO A 60 2.94 -1.28 -15.73
CA PRO A 60 2.02 -2.08 -14.95
C PRO A 60 0.57 -1.72 -15.24
N GLN A 61 -0.30 -2.70 -15.16
CA GLN A 61 -1.74 -2.51 -15.29
C GLN A 61 -2.36 -1.96 -14.02
N TYR A 62 -1.91 -2.45 -12.88
CA TYR A 62 -2.38 -2.04 -11.55
C TYR A 62 -1.21 -1.68 -10.67
N CYS A 63 -1.44 -0.73 -9.77
CA CYS A 63 -0.54 -0.39 -8.68
C CYS A 63 -1.25 -0.64 -7.35
N TRP A 64 -0.52 -1.20 -6.38
CA TRP A 64 -1.09 -1.47 -5.07
C TRP A 64 -0.14 -1.04 -3.96
N LYS A 65 -0.74 -0.81 -2.78
CA LYS A 65 -0.02 -0.45 -1.57
C LYS A 65 -0.65 -1.15 -0.37
N VAL A 66 0.20 -1.58 0.55
CA VAL A 66 -0.19 -2.20 1.81
C VAL A 66 0.42 -1.41 2.94
N LEU A 67 -0.40 -0.99 3.89
CA LEU A 67 0.04 -0.24 5.07
C LEU A 67 -0.33 -0.98 6.34
N LEU A 68 0.57 -0.93 7.33
CA LEU A 68 0.35 -1.48 8.66
C LEU A 68 0.98 -0.57 9.71
N ARG A 69 0.24 -0.22 10.76
CA ARG A 69 0.73 0.58 11.87
C ARG A 69 0.07 0.20 13.18
N THR A 70 0.63 0.69 14.28
CA THR A 70 -0.06 0.66 15.57
C THR A 70 -1.11 1.76 15.63
N LYS A 71 -2.29 1.49 16.21
CA LYS A 71 -3.38 2.48 16.31
C LYS A 71 -3.09 3.59 17.28
N SER A 72 -2.48 3.27 18.41
CA SER A 72 -2.36 4.20 19.56
C SER A 72 -1.03 4.95 19.62
N GLY A 73 -0.36 5.14 18.52
CA GLY A 73 0.93 5.83 18.50
C GLY A 73 2.05 4.94 19.03
N ARG A 74 2.86 5.48 19.95
CA ARG A 74 4.08 4.78 20.40
C ARG A 74 3.77 3.84 21.56
N THR A 75 4.04 2.55 21.34
CA THR A 75 3.84 1.49 22.33
C THR A 75 5.13 1.07 23.05
N GLY A 76 6.29 1.41 22.47
CA GLY A 76 7.59 0.94 22.93
C GLY A 76 7.87 -0.51 22.55
N LYS A 77 7.01 -1.12 21.73
CA LYS A 77 7.13 -2.53 21.29
C LYS A 77 7.34 -2.61 19.79
N ARG A 78 8.08 -3.63 19.36
CA ARG A 78 8.09 -3.98 17.94
C ARG A 78 6.72 -4.51 17.54
N ILE A 79 6.37 -4.39 16.28
CA ILE A 79 5.04 -4.79 15.80
C ILE A 79 4.79 -6.29 15.98
N ASP A 80 5.84 -7.12 15.89
CA ASP A 80 5.76 -8.58 16.14
C ASP A 80 5.53 -8.94 17.62
N GLN A 81 5.70 -7.97 18.52
CA GLN A 81 5.43 -8.14 19.95
C GLN A 81 3.99 -7.76 20.32
N ILE A 82 3.22 -7.20 19.40
CA ILE A 82 1.82 -6.87 19.61
C ILE A 82 1.00 -8.17 19.52
N THR A 83 0.27 -8.47 20.58
CA THR A 83 -0.54 -9.71 20.70
C THR A 83 -2.04 -9.47 20.59
N ASP A 84 -2.45 -8.24 20.33
CA ASP A 84 -3.86 -7.86 20.21
C ASP A 84 -4.07 -7.20 18.85
N ALA A 85 -4.82 -7.85 17.98
CA ALA A 85 -5.13 -7.34 16.64
C ALA A 85 -5.85 -5.99 16.65
N SER A 86 -6.59 -5.69 17.72
CA SER A 86 -7.30 -4.41 17.86
C SER A 86 -6.35 -3.21 18.04
N GLN A 87 -5.09 -3.45 18.38
CA GLN A 87 -4.06 -2.42 18.50
C GLN A 87 -3.37 -2.10 17.18
N LEU A 88 -3.68 -2.85 16.14
CA LEU A 88 -3.07 -2.71 14.82
C LEU A 88 -4.10 -2.26 13.79
N ALA A 89 -3.69 -1.41 12.87
CA ALA A 89 -4.48 -0.99 11.72
C ALA A 89 -3.76 -1.35 10.45
N SER A 90 -4.47 -1.96 9.51
CA SER A 90 -3.97 -2.20 8.16
C SER A 90 -4.97 -1.75 7.12
N ILE A 91 -4.46 -1.46 5.94
CA ILE A 91 -5.29 -1.08 4.80
C ILE A 91 -4.57 -1.45 3.52
N GLY A 92 -5.35 -1.80 2.50
CA GLY A 92 -4.86 -2.01 1.15
C GLY A 92 -5.36 -0.94 0.21
N TYR A 93 -4.62 -0.71 -0.85
CA TYR A 93 -4.99 0.17 -1.93
C TYR A 93 -4.69 -0.54 -3.25
N TRP A 94 -5.67 -0.60 -4.13
CA TRP A 94 -5.56 -1.28 -5.42
C TRP A 94 -6.19 -0.40 -6.48
N ALA A 95 -5.41 0.05 -7.45
CA ALA A 95 -5.89 0.96 -8.47
C ALA A 95 -5.29 0.66 -9.84
N GLU A 96 -6.09 0.85 -10.87
CA GLU A 96 -5.63 0.76 -12.25
C GLU A 96 -4.70 1.94 -12.57
N ASN A 97 -3.60 1.65 -13.23
CA ASN A 97 -2.64 2.65 -13.71
C ASN A 97 -3.19 3.31 -14.98
N SER A 98 -4.05 4.30 -14.81
CA SER A 98 -4.83 4.90 -15.89
C SER A 98 -5.22 6.34 -15.56
N SER A 99 -5.36 7.16 -16.59
CA SER A 99 -5.85 8.54 -16.46
C SER A 99 -7.29 8.62 -15.94
N THR A 100 -8.05 7.52 -16.01
CA THR A 100 -9.42 7.45 -15.48
C THR A 100 -9.46 7.14 -13.98
N THR A 101 -8.34 6.75 -13.39
CA THR A 101 -8.22 6.48 -11.94
C THR A 101 -7.98 7.81 -11.22
N THR A 102 -9.06 8.50 -10.94
CA THR A 102 -9.06 9.85 -10.36
C THR A 102 -10.01 9.93 -9.17
N GLY A 103 -9.97 11.06 -8.49
CA GLY A 103 -10.90 11.35 -7.41
C GLY A 103 -10.45 10.81 -6.06
N ASN A 104 -11.41 10.53 -5.21
CA ASN A 104 -11.16 10.15 -3.82
C ASN A 104 -10.55 8.75 -3.71
N ILE A 105 -9.41 8.65 -3.02
CA ILE A 105 -8.70 7.38 -2.79
C ILE A 105 -9.58 6.31 -2.11
N LYS A 106 -10.63 6.71 -1.42
CA LYS A 106 -11.59 5.81 -0.77
C LYS A 106 -12.18 4.78 -1.74
N GLN A 107 -12.31 5.15 -3.01
CA GLN A 107 -12.87 4.27 -4.05
C GLN A 107 -11.98 3.04 -4.32
N TYR A 108 -10.70 3.12 -3.99
CA TYR A 108 -9.70 2.11 -4.32
C TYR A 108 -9.19 1.37 -3.08
N ILE A 109 -9.77 1.67 -1.92
CA ILE A 109 -9.43 1.03 -0.65
C ILE A 109 -9.93 -0.41 -0.65
N THR A 110 -9.08 -1.32 -0.18
CA THR A 110 -9.41 -2.73 0.00
C THR A 110 -8.70 -3.27 1.24
N SER A 111 -8.86 -4.56 1.51
CA SER A 111 -8.13 -5.22 2.59
C SER A 111 -6.80 -5.78 2.09
N VAL A 112 -5.85 -5.96 3.01
CA VAL A 112 -4.58 -6.62 2.68
C VAL A 112 -4.82 -8.07 2.24
N ALA A 113 -5.81 -8.75 2.84
CA ALA A 113 -6.19 -10.11 2.44
C ALA A 113 -6.62 -10.18 0.96
N ASP A 114 -7.34 -9.18 0.48
CA ASP A 114 -7.74 -9.10 -0.92
C ASP A 114 -6.52 -8.98 -1.85
N ILE A 115 -5.54 -8.16 -1.47
CA ILE A 115 -4.31 -8.00 -2.25
C ILE A 115 -3.50 -9.29 -2.24
N GLU A 116 -3.43 -10.01 -1.12
CA GLU A 116 -2.78 -11.32 -1.06
C GLU A 116 -3.44 -12.31 -2.02
N GLU A 117 -4.76 -12.33 -2.08
CA GLU A 117 -5.50 -13.19 -2.99
C GLU A 117 -5.21 -12.86 -4.46
N LYS A 118 -5.17 -11.58 -4.79
CA LYS A 118 -4.90 -11.12 -6.16
C LYS A 118 -3.46 -11.37 -6.62
N THR A 119 -2.49 -11.19 -5.72
CA THR A 119 -1.05 -11.22 -6.08
C THR A 119 -0.37 -12.55 -5.78
N GLY A 120 -0.92 -13.34 -4.85
CA GLY A 120 -0.26 -14.55 -4.33
C GLY A 120 0.82 -14.26 -3.29
N TYR A 121 1.09 -13.00 -2.96
CA TYR A 121 2.05 -12.63 -1.93
C TYR A 121 1.49 -12.88 -0.53
N LYS A 122 2.39 -12.98 0.45
CA LYS A 122 2.07 -13.06 1.88
C LYS A 122 2.68 -11.86 2.61
N PHE A 123 1.84 -11.12 3.32
CA PHE A 123 2.26 -9.95 4.10
C PHE A 123 2.21 -10.26 5.59
N PHE A 124 2.94 -9.47 6.38
CA PHE A 124 2.90 -9.50 7.85
C PHE A 124 3.28 -10.86 8.42
N THR A 125 4.26 -11.53 7.81
CA THR A 125 4.72 -12.86 8.27
C THR A 125 5.39 -12.83 9.64
N MET A 126 5.76 -11.63 10.13
CA MET A 126 6.30 -11.43 11.48
C MET A 126 5.24 -11.48 12.57
N LEU A 127 3.95 -11.36 12.22
CA LEU A 127 2.85 -11.45 13.18
C LEU A 127 2.46 -12.90 13.43
N ASP A 128 1.90 -13.17 14.61
CA ASP A 128 1.20 -14.43 14.88
C ASP A 128 0.11 -14.64 13.82
N GLU A 129 -0.06 -15.87 13.36
CA GLU A 129 -0.93 -16.19 12.22
C GLU A 129 -2.38 -15.76 12.46
N ALA A 130 -2.91 -15.98 13.66
CA ALA A 130 -4.28 -15.59 14.00
C ALA A 130 -4.44 -14.06 14.04
N ILE A 131 -3.44 -13.36 14.59
CA ILE A 131 -3.42 -11.89 14.63
C ILE A 131 -3.32 -11.35 13.21
N ALA A 132 -2.43 -11.91 12.41
CA ALA A 132 -2.25 -11.50 11.02
C ALA A 132 -3.55 -11.65 10.22
N ALA A 133 -4.29 -12.74 10.40
CA ALA A 133 -5.55 -12.97 9.71
C ALA A 133 -6.58 -11.87 10.04
N ASP A 134 -6.73 -11.53 11.31
CA ASP A 134 -7.65 -10.49 11.75
C ASP A 134 -7.24 -9.11 11.23
N VAL A 135 -5.95 -8.80 11.28
CA VAL A 135 -5.41 -7.52 10.81
C VAL A 135 -5.58 -7.37 9.30
N LYS A 136 -5.27 -8.41 8.54
CA LYS A 136 -5.38 -8.39 7.06
C LYS A 136 -6.82 -8.27 6.57
N ALA A 137 -7.80 -8.68 7.36
CA ALA A 137 -9.21 -8.56 7.02
C ALA A 137 -9.77 -7.15 7.19
N GLN A 138 -9.02 -6.25 7.82
CA GLN A 138 -9.46 -4.88 8.07
C GLN A 138 -9.61 -4.09 6.76
N ASN A 139 -10.65 -3.27 6.71
CA ASN A 139 -10.93 -2.37 5.60
C ASN A 139 -11.68 -1.17 6.15
N ASN A 140 -11.02 -0.37 6.99
CA ASN A 140 -11.63 0.76 7.65
C ASN A 140 -10.89 2.05 7.30
N PRO A 141 -11.40 2.82 6.31
CA PRO A 141 -10.75 4.07 5.92
C PRO A 141 -10.62 5.09 7.06
N SER A 142 -11.56 5.10 8.00
CA SER A 142 -11.54 6.08 9.08
C SER A 142 -10.34 5.89 10.03
N ASP A 143 -9.81 4.68 10.16
CA ASP A 143 -8.59 4.44 10.95
C ASP A 143 -7.37 5.12 10.33
N TRP A 144 -7.48 5.58 9.09
CA TRP A 144 -6.43 6.23 8.32
C TRP A 144 -6.76 7.69 7.98
N GLY A 145 -7.79 8.25 8.59
CA GLY A 145 -8.20 9.62 8.34
C GLY A 145 -8.80 9.84 6.95
N ILE A 146 -9.30 8.77 6.33
CA ILE A 146 -9.97 8.83 5.02
C ILE A 146 -11.48 8.88 5.28
N ASN A 147 -12.10 9.98 4.90
CA ASN A 147 -13.53 10.23 5.10
C ASN A 147 -14.37 9.90 3.87
#